data_aa68f3adc63326360bc9fb97b94daa6f
#
_entry.id   aa68f3adc63326360bc9fb97b94daa6f
#
_cell.length_a   1.000
_cell.length_b   1.000
_cell.length_c   1.000
_cell.angle_alpha   90.00
_cell.angle_beta   90.00
_cell.angle_gamma   90.00
#
_symmetry.space_group_name_H-M   'P 1'
#
loop_
_entity.id
_entity.type
_entity.pdbx_description
1 polymer ?
#
loop_
_entity_poly.entity_id
_entity_poly.type
_entity_poly.pdbx_seq_one_letter_code
_entity_poly.pdbx_strand_id
1 'polypeptide(L)'
;IDNRQIYQYKGNYSYYLEKRQERIDATNVEITRANNLYRTELEWMRRMPQARGHKARYREEAFYELEKAKQRFNNDNVKLEVKASYIGSKIFEADHLYKSFGDLKILEDFSYIFARYEKMGIVGNNGTGKSTFIKILMGEEKADSGTIDIGETVRFGYYSQDGLQFDEQMKVIDVVQDIAEVIELGNGKKLTASQFLQHFLFTPETQHSYVYKLSGGERRRLYLCTVLMRN
;
A
#
# COMPACT_ATOMS: atom_id res chain seq x y z
N ILE A 1 4.18 16.77 -7.40
CA ILE A 1 2.88 17.07 -8.01
C ILE A 1 1.82 16.45 -7.14
N ASP A 2 0.85 17.24 -6.70
CA ASP A 2 -0.24 16.77 -5.85
C ASP A 2 -1.53 17.52 -6.27
N ASN A 3 -2.63 16.77 -6.44
CA ASN A 3 -3.91 17.32 -6.92
C ASN A 3 -3.80 18.19 -8.19
N ARG A 4 -3.01 17.77 -9.17
CA ARG A 4 -2.72 18.49 -10.43
C ARG A 4 -2.01 19.83 -10.25
N GLN A 5 -1.45 20.10 -9.07
CA GLN A 5 -0.67 21.30 -8.76
C GLN A 5 0.80 20.95 -8.50
N ILE A 6 1.69 21.85 -8.88
CA ILE A 6 3.12 21.71 -8.65
C ILE A 6 3.48 22.60 -7.46
N TYR A 7 4.07 21.98 -6.43
CA TYR A 7 4.55 22.67 -5.24
C TYR A 7 6.07 22.66 -5.24
N GLN A 8 6.68 23.82 -5.10
CA GLN A 8 8.12 23.98 -5.02
C GLN A 8 8.52 24.32 -3.59
N TYR A 9 9.52 23.62 -3.07
CA TYR A 9 10.08 23.87 -1.75
C TYR A 9 11.58 24.10 -1.88
N LYS A 10 12.09 25.18 -1.28
CA LYS A 10 13.52 25.48 -1.22
C LYS A 10 14.04 25.03 0.14
N GLY A 11 14.78 23.94 0.19
CA GLY A 11 15.32 23.38 1.44
C GLY A 11 15.71 21.91 1.29
N ASN A 12 16.04 21.27 2.41
CA ASN A 12 16.33 19.85 2.48
C ASN A 12 15.05 19.02 2.52
N TYR A 13 15.21 17.70 2.48
CA TYR A 13 14.05 16.75 2.49
C TYR A 13 13.21 16.86 3.78
N SER A 14 13.84 17.10 4.92
CA SER A 14 13.12 17.24 6.20
C SER A 14 12.21 18.49 6.18
N TYR A 15 12.70 19.62 5.66
CA TYR A 15 11.91 20.83 5.47
C TYR A 15 10.72 20.58 4.50
N TYR A 16 10.95 19.84 3.43
CA TYR A 16 9.86 19.45 2.52
C TYR A 16 8.78 18.63 3.24
N LEU A 17 9.17 17.64 4.05
CA LEU A 17 8.22 16.82 4.80
C LEU A 17 7.39 17.65 5.79
N GLU A 18 8.02 18.56 6.53
CA GLU A 18 7.34 19.45 7.46
C GLU A 18 6.32 20.33 6.73
N LYS A 19 6.72 20.99 5.66
CA LYS A 19 5.85 21.86 4.88
C LYS A 19 4.75 21.10 4.14
N ARG A 20 5.02 19.88 3.72
CA ARG A 20 4.00 19.01 3.17
C ARG A 20 2.97 18.64 4.22
N GLN A 21 3.40 18.32 5.45
CA GLN A 21 2.48 17.96 6.53
C GLN A 21 1.62 19.15 6.94
N GLU A 22 2.19 20.34 7.12
CA GLU A 22 1.45 21.58 7.39
C GLU A 22 0.35 21.85 6.34
N ARG A 23 0.67 21.64 5.06
CA ARG A 23 -0.30 21.81 3.98
C ARG A 23 -1.43 20.78 4.06
N ILE A 24 -1.10 19.51 4.33
CA ILE A 24 -2.10 18.44 4.49
C ILE A 24 -3.02 18.77 5.66
N ASP A 25 -2.48 19.22 6.78
CA ASP A 25 -3.25 19.56 7.96
C ASP A 25 -4.17 20.77 7.71
N ALA A 26 -3.67 21.81 7.03
CA ALA A 26 -4.49 22.94 6.61
C ALA A 26 -5.63 22.51 5.68
N THR A 27 -5.36 21.65 4.70
CA THR A 27 -6.37 21.10 3.79
C THR A 27 -7.41 20.27 4.56
N ASN A 28 -6.99 19.45 5.51
CA ASN A 28 -7.91 18.66 6.34
C ASN A 28 -8.84 19.53 7.21
N VAL A 29 -8.33 20.66 7.73
CA VAL A 29 -9.16 21.64 8.45
C VAL A 29 -10.21 22.26 7.53
N GLU A 30 -9.84 22.64 6.31
CA GLU A 30 -10.77 23.18 5.31
C GLU A 30 -11.83 22.16 4.91
N ILE A 31 -11.44 20.90 4.68
CA ILE A 31 -12.34 19.78 4.39
C ILE A 31 -13.34 19.60 5.54
N THR A 32 -12.86 19.63 6.77
CA THR A 32 -13.70 19.47 7.96
C THR A 32 -14.71 20.61 8.07
N ARG A 33 -14.29 21.85 7.83
CA ARG A 33 -15.18 23.02 7.79
C ARG A 33 -16.23 22.89 6.69
N ALA A 34 -15.80 22.50 5.48
CA ALA A 34 -16.71 22.31 4.34
C ALA A 34 -17.73 21.20 4.60
N ASN A 35 -17.31 20.08 5.22
CA ASN A 35 -18.19 18.98 5.59
C ASN A 35 -19.22 19.39 6.67
N ASN A 36 -18.81 20.15 7.67
CA ASN A 36 -19.72 20.65 8.70
C ASN A 36 -20.75 21.63 8.11
N LEU A 37 -20.29 22.54 7.24
CA LEU A 37 -21.17 23.45 6.53
C LEU A 37 -22.16 22.69 5.64
N TYR A 38 -21.66 21.70 4.89
CA TYR A 38 -22.50 20.85 4.04
C TYR A 38 -23.58 20.12 4.84
N ARG A 39 -23.23 19.57 6.02
CA ARG A 39 -24.25 18.94 6.91
C ARG A 39 -25.33 19.91 7.32
N THR A 40 -24.96 21.10 7.74
CA THR A 40 -25.91 22.14 8.15
C THR A 40 -26.81 22.55 7.00
N GLU A 41 -26.24 22.77 5.82
CA GLU A 41 -27.04 23.15 4.63
C GLU A 41 -27.88 21.99 4.11
N LEU A 42 -27.42 20.74 4.24
CA LEU A 42 -28.21 19.56 3.89
C LEU A 42 -29.44 19.41 4.81
N GLU A 43 -29.23 19.60 6.12
CA GLU A 43 -30.35 19.61 7.07
C GLU A 43 -31.35 20.70 6.74
N TRP A 44 -30.88 21.90 6.37
CA TRP A 44 -31.74 22.99 5.93
C TRP A 44 -32.47 22.64 4.62
N MET A 45 -31.82 22.04 3.66
CA MET A 45 -32.41 21.58 2.39
C MET A 45 -33.51 20.51 2.62
N ARG A 46 -33.32 19.62 3.59
CA ARG A 46 -34.28 18.57 3.94
C ARG A 46 -35.52 19.07 4.66
N ARG A 47 -35.42 20.22 5.33
CA ARG A 47 -36.60 20.85 5.95
C ARG A 47 -37.50 21.38 4.86
N MET A 48 -38.72 20.80 4.74
CA MET A 48 -39.72 21.32 3.82
C MET A 48 -40.10 22.76 4.21
N PRO A 49 -40.03 23.75 3.30
CA PRO A 49 -40.51 25.09 3.61
C PRO A 49 -42.00 25.02 3.94
N GLN A 50 -42.39 25.55 5.08
CA GLN A 50 -43.83 25.77 5.36
C GLN A 50 -44.40 26.72 4.32
N ALA A 51 -45.68 26.56 3.98
CA ALA A 51 -46.38 27.07 2.81
C ALA A 51 -46.28 28.58 2.43
N ARG A 52 -45.43 29.36 3.10
CA ARG A 52 -45.19 30.80 2.81
C ARG A 52 -43.70 31.19 2.72
N GLY A 53 -42.77 30.25 2.78
CA GLY A 53 -41.33 30.54 2.71
C GLY A 53 -40.73 30.02 1.43
N HIS A 54 -40.34 30.88 0.52
CA HIS A 54 -39.50 30.52 -0.60
C HIS A 54 -38.07 30.23 -0.08
N LYS A 55 -37.50 29.07 -0.39
CA LYS A 55 -36.05 28.85 -0.21
C LYS A 55 -35.32 29.92 -1.04
N ALA A 56 -34.37 30.60 -0.43
CA ALA A 56 -33.59 31.59 -1.15
C ALA A 56 -32.79 30.86 -2.24
N ARG A 57 -33.04 31.14 -3.49
CA ARG A 57 -32.38 30.51 -4.67
C ARG A 57 -30.89 30.58 -4.59
N TYR A 58 -30.33 31.68 -4.12
CA TYR A 58 -28.91 31.84 -3.83
C TYR A 58 -28.36 30.75 -2.89
N ARG A 59 -29.11 30.38 -1.84
CA ARG A 59 -28.66 29.39 -0.86
C ARG A 59 -28.72 27.95 -1.42
N GLU A 60 -29.66 27.68 -2.31
CA GLU A 60 -29.76 26.42 -3.06
C GLU A 60 -28.58 26.29 -4.02
N GLU A 61 -28.25 27.34 -4.76
CA GLU A 61 -27.08 27.38 -5.65
C GLU A 61 -25.78 27.17 -4.89
N ALA A 62 -25.62 27.82 -3.73
CA ALA A 62 -24.48 27.64 -2.84
C ALA A 62 -24.35 26.20 -2.30
N PHE A 63 -25.47 25.53 -2.00
CA PHE A 63 -25.49 24.14 -1.60
C PHE A 63 -24.94 23.20 -2.69
N TYR A 64 -25.38 23.35 -3.93
CA TYR A 64 -24.90 22.55 -5.06
C TYR A 64 -23.42 22.80 -5.37
N GLU A 65 -22.90 24.02 -5.17
CA GLU A 65 -21.47 24.29 -5.29
C GLU A 65 -20.65 23.59 -4.19
N LEU A 66 -21.16 23.57 -2.96
CA LEU A 66 -20.56 22.81 -1.85
C LEU A 66 -20.54 21.29 -2.12
N GLU A 67 -21.59 20.76 -2.69
CA GLU A 67 -21.69 19.35 -3.06
C GLU A 67 -20.65 18.96 -4.12
N LYS A 68 -20.48 19.79 -5.15
CA LYS A 68 -19.44 19.62 -6.17
C LYS A 68 -18.02 19.73 -5.57
N ALA A 69 -17.81 20.64 -4.64
CA ALA A 69 -16.53 20.80 -3.96
C ALA A 69 -16.18 19.58 -3.12
N LYS A 70 -17.15 18.99 -2.40
CA LYS A 70 -16.98 17.80 -1.58
C LYS A 70 -16.46 16.59 -2.37
N GLN A 71 -16.94 16.38 -3.60
CA GLN A 71 -16.48 15.28 -4.46
C GLN A 71 -14.99 15.37 -4.83
N ARG A 72 -14.37 16.57 -4.75
CA ARG A 72 -12.97 16.79 -5.07
C ARG A 72 -12.01 16.46 -3.93
N PHE A 73 -12.51 16.30 -2.71
CA PHE A 73 -11.71 16.16 -1.48
C PHE A 73 -11.60 14.74 -0.92
N ASN A 74 -12.09 13.73 -1.63
CA ASN A 74 -11.89 12.34 -1.22
C ASN A 74 -10.43 11.93 -1.46
N ASN A 75 -9.56 12.33 -0.54
CA ASN A 75 -8.21 11.78 -0.42
C ASN A 75 -8.30 10.56 0.49
N ASP A 76 -8.49 9.39 -0.10
CA ASP A 76 -8.43 8.13 0.61
C ASP A 76 -6.98 7.84 1.02
N ASN A 77 -6.67 8.10 2.27
CA ASN A 77 -5.45 7.60 2.88
C ASN A 77 -5.63 6.11 3.17
N VAL A 78 -4.82 5.27 2.52
CA VAL A 78 -4.77 3.84 2.80
C VAL A 78 -4.27 3.62 4.22
N LYS A 79 -5.16 3.22 5.13
CA LYS A 79 -4.79 2.71 6.45
C LYS A 79 -4.92 1.19 6.38
N LEU A 80 -3.80 0.51 6.21
CA LEU A 80 -3.71 -0.92 6.37
C LEU A 80 -3.49 -1.23 7.85
N GLU A 81 -4.54 -1.65 8.54
CA GLU A 81 -4.40 -2.25 9.87
C GLU A 81 -4.07 -3.74 9.68
N VAL A 82 -2.78 -4.04 9.62
CA VAL A 82 -2.29 -5.41 9.63
C VAL A 82 -2.09 -5.83 11.08
N LYS A 83 -2.90 -6.76 11.55
CA LYS A 83 -2.63 -7.43 12.83
C LYS A 83 -1.51 -8.42 12.57
N ALA A 84 -0.33 -8.17 13.14
CA ALA A 84 0.75 -9.14 13.10
C ALA A 84 0.24 -10.47 13.68
N SER A 85 0.26 -11.52 12.88
CA SER A 85 0.07 -12.88 13.36
C SER A 85 1.11 -13.17 14.43
N TYR A 86 0.81 -14.07 15.37
CA TYR A 86 1.76 -14.45 16.40
C TYR A 86 2.98 -15.08 15.73
N ILE A 87 4.07 -14.34 15.71
CA ILE A 87 5.37 -14.85 15.29
C ILE A 87 6.09 -15.31 16.56
N GLY A 88 6.54 -16.55 16.61
CA GLY A 88 7.33 -17.09 17.72
C GLY A 88 8.56 -16.24 18.03
N SER A 89 9.21 -16.49 19.15
CA SER A 89 10.42 -15.77 19.56
C SER A 89 11.59 -15.96 18.57
N LYS A 90 11.67 -17.10 17.92
CA LYS A 90 12.67 -17.43 16.89
C LYS A 90 12.09 -17.15 15.51
N ILE A 91 12.66 -16.20 14.80
CA ILE A 91 12.23 -15.84 13.44
C ILE A 91 13.00 -16.70 12.46
N PHE A 92 14.27 -16.42 12.26
CA PHE A 92 15.17 -17.33 11.60
C PHE A 92 16.63 -17.02 11.96
N GLU A 93 17.47 -18.04 11.87
CA GLU A 93 18.87 -18.02 12.22
C GLU A 93 19.68 -18.58 11.06
N ALA A 94 20.65 -17.83 10.62
CA ALA A 94 21.65 -18.25 9.65
C ALA A 94 22.93 -18.55 10.41
N ASP A 95 23.54 -19.70 10.18
CA ASP A 95 24.75 -20.15 10.87
C ASP A 95 25.81 -20.62 9.88
N HIS A 96 26.94 -19.94 9.91
CA HIS A 96 28.15 -20.25 9.10
C HIS A 96 27.83 -20.46 7.60
N LEU A 97 27.04 -19.56 6.99
CA LEU A 97 26.67 -19.66 5.59
C LEU A 97 27.80 -19.27 4.67
N TYR A 98 28.06 -20.12 3.67
CA TYR A 98 28.96 -19.87 2.56
C TYR A 98 28.23 -20.00 1.24
N LYS A 99 28.52 -19.11 0.30
CA LYS A 99 28.08 -19.18 -1.08
C LYS A 99 29.02 -18.53 -2.03
N SER A 100 29.38 -19.25 -3.10
CA SER A 100 30.20 -18.75 -4.18
C SER A 100 29.66 -19.18 -5.54
N PHE A 101 29.98 -18.42 -6.56
CA PHE A 101 29.74 -18.76 -7.96
C PHE A 101 31.09 -18.61 -8.72
N GLY A 102 31.78 -19.73 -8.93
CA GLY A 102 33.15 -19.72 -9.43
C GLY A 102 34.06 -18.93 -8.48
N ASP A 103 34.70 -17.89 -8.99
CA ASP A 103 35.61 -17.05 -8.19
C ASP A 103 34.87 -15.96 -7.38
N LEU A 104 33.59 -15.76 -7.63
CA LEU A 104 32.81 -14.74 -6.94
C LEU A 104 32.28 -15.29 -5.62
N LYS A 105 32.85 -14.85 -4.51
CA LYS A 105 32.34 -15.13 -3.17
C LYS A 105 31.22 -14.17 -2.83
N ILE A 106 30.02 -14.70 -2.51
CA ILE A 106 28.84 -13.93 -2.11
C ILE A 106 28.70 -13.91 -0.60
N LEU A 107 28.82 -15.05 0.04
CA LEU A 107 28.81 -15.21 1.50
C LEU A 107 30.06 -15.94 1.94
N GLU A 108 30.67 -15.45 2.99
CA GLU A 108 31.87 -16.05 3.61
C GLU A 108 31.69 -15.97 5.12
N ASP A 109 31.40 -17.12 5.72
CA ASP A 109 31.14 -17.26 7.16
C ASP A 109 30.06 -16.32 7.72
N PHE A 110 28.94 -16.25 7.03
CA PHE A 110 27.86 -15.39 7.46
C PHE A 110 26.99 -16.07 8.50
N SER A 111 26.97 -15.50 9.73
CA SER A 111 26.08 -15.93 10.82
C SER A 111 25.26 -14.75 11.32
N TYR A 112 23.95 -14.94 11.42
CA TYR A 112 23.05 -13.86 11.89
C TYR A 112 21.74 -14.41 12.44
N ILE A 113 21.29 -13.84 13.56
CA ILE A 113 19.98 -14.14 14.15
C ILE A 113 19.06 -12.96 13.87
N PHE A 114 18.01 -13.20 13.08
CA PHE A 114 17.04 -12.17 12.71
C PHE A 114 16.01 -11.99 13.82
N ALA A 115 15.96 -10.78 14.35
CA ALA A 115 15.07 -10.43 15.44
C ALA A 115 13.67 -10.07 14.93
N ARG A 116 12.68 -10.20 15.81
CA ARG A 116 11.30 -9.82 15.52
C ARG A 116 11.20 -8.31 15.31
N TYR A 117 10.48 -7.88 14.25
CA TYR A 117 10.30 -6.48 13.83
C TYR A 117 11.59 -5.77 13.39
N GLU A 118 12.64 -6.50 13.18
CA GLU A 118 13.88 -5.94 12.68
C GLU A 118 13.72 -5.40 11.25
N LYS A 119 14.40 -4.30 10.95
CA LYS A 119 14.49 -3.71 9.62
C LYS A 119 15.94 -3.70 9.21
N MET A 120 16.30 -4.57 8.29
CA MET A 120 17.65 -4.68 7.78
C MET A 120 17.78 -4.07 6.39
N GLY A 121 18.84 -3.30 6.15
CA GLY A 121 19.21 -2.79 4.84
C GLY A 121 20.42 -3.54 4.28
N ILE A 122 20.29 -4.08 3.07
CA ILE A 122 21.40 -4.72 2.36
C ILE A 122 21.90 -3.76 1.28
N VAL A 123 23.14 -3.30 1.41
CA VAL A 123 23.74 -2.30 0.53
C VAL A 123 24.95 -2.90 -0.17
N GLY A 124 25.15 -2.56 -1.44
CA GLY A 124 26.30 -3.01 -2.24
C GLY A 124 26.10 -2.68 -3.73
N ASN A 125 27.15 -2.79 -4.52
CA ASN A 125 27.13 -2.59 -5.96
C ASN A 125 26.23 -3.61 -6.68
N ASN A 126 25.88 -3.34 -7.94
CA ASN A 126 25.15 -4.32 -8.75
C ASN A 126 26.03 -5.55 -9.02
N GLY A 127 25.41 -6.73 -8.98
CA GLY A 127 26.11 -8.00 -9.18
C GLY A 127 26.83 -8.57 -7.94
N THR A 128 26.80 -7.92 -6.77
CA THR A 128 27.46 -8.41 -5.55
C THR A 128 26.71 -9.54 -4.83
N GLY A 129 25.59 -10.03 -5.39
CA GLY A 129 24.85 -11.16 -4.83
C GLY A 129 23.75 -10.81 -3.83
N LYS A 130 23.31 -9.54 -3.72
CA LYS A 130 22.22 -9.13 -2.80
C LYS A 130 20.95 -9.94 -2.98
N SER A 131 20.49 -10.10 -4.22
CA SER A 131 19.31 -10.90 -4.52
C SER A 131 19.52 -12.39 -4.27
N THR A 132 20.72 -12.90 -4.51
CA THR A 132 21.08 -14.28 -4.21
C THR A 132 21.05 -14.54 -2.70
N PHE A 133 21.55 -13.60 -1.91
CA PHE A 133 21.48 -13.70 -0.44
C PHE A 133 20.03 -13.81 0.04
N ILE A 134 19.13 -12.95 -0.46
CA ILE A 134 17.70 -13.03 -0.11
C ILE A 134 17.10 -14.37 -0.52
N LYS A 135 17.41 -14.88 -1.73
CA LYS A 135 16.95 -16.19 -2.21
C LYS A 135 17.45 -17.34 -1.34
N ILE A 136 18.68 -17.25 -0.84
CA ILE A 136 19.22 -18.23 0.11
C ILE A 136 18.42 -18.21 1.41
N LEU A 137 18.14 -17.03 1.95
CA LEU A 137 17.34 -16.90 3.18
C LEU A 137 15.92 -17.44 3.03
N MET A 138 15.32 -17.31 1.83
CA MET A 138 14.00 -17.86 1.53
C MET A 138 14.02 -19.38 1.20
N GLY A 139 15.17 -19.97 1.06
CA GLY A 139 15.32 -21.37 0.66
C GLY A 139 15.14 -21.63 -0.84
N GLU A 140 15.04 -20.58 -1.68
CA GLU A 140 14.96 -20.71 -3.14
C GLU A 140 16.31 -21.05 -3.78
N GLU A 141 17.39 -20.64 -3.15
CA GLU A 141 18.76 -20.95 -3.54
C GLU A 141 19.47 -21.66 -2.40
N LYS A 142 20.28 -22.67 -2.69
CA LYS A 142 21.03 -23.42 -1.67
C LYS A 142 22.34 -22.73 -1.35
N ALA A 143 22.67 -22.59 -0.07
CA ALA A 143 24.01 -22.27 0.36
C ALA A 143 24.95 -23.45 0.04
N ASP A 144 26.23 -23.15 -0.15
CA ASP A 144 27.27 -24.21 -0.38
C ASP A 144 27.58 -24.95 0.92
N SER A 145 27.52 -24.24 2.06
CA SER A 145 27.59 -24.82 3.40
C SER A 145 26.97 -23.91 4.44
N GLY A 146 26.82 -24.41 5.67
CA GLY A 146 26.12 -23.75 6.76
C GLY A 146 24.66 -24.20 6.86
N THR A 147 23.95 -23.66 7.84
CA THR A 147 22.55 -24.00 8.11
C THR A 147 21.66 -22.76 8.25
N ILE A 148 20.40 -22.90 7.86
CA ILE A 148 19.37 -21.90 8.09
C ILE A 148 18.24 -22.58 8.84
N ASP A 149 17.93 -22.06 10.02
CA ASP A 149 16.81 -22.52 10.84
C ASP A 149 15.70 -21.48 10.81
N ILE A 150 14.56 -21.83 10.23
CA ILE A 150 13.40 -20.94 10.02
C ILE A 150 12.29 -21.39 10.96
N GLY A 151 11.72 -20.44 11.73
CA GLY A 151 10.60 -20.71 12.60
C GLY A 151 9.38 -21.20 11.80
N GLU A 152 8.66 -22.18 12.31
CA GLU A 152 7.52 -22.82 11.63
C GLU A 152 6.39 -21.83 11.22
N THR A 153 6.26 -20.72 11.95
CA THR A 153 5.26 -19.69 11.71
C THR A 153 5.70 -18.60 10.75
N VAL A 154 6.96 -18.64 10.29
CA VAL A 154 7.51 -17.63 9.39
C VAL A 154 6.97 -17.83 7.99
N ARG A 155 6.48 -16.76 7.38
CA ARG A 155 6.09 -16.70 5.97
C ARG A 155 6.87 -15.59 5.28
N PHE A 156 7.36 -15.88 4.09
CA PHE A 156 8.14 -14.92 3.31
C PHE A 156 7.28 -14.27 2.24
N GLY A 157 7.14 -12.96 2.28
CA GLY A 157 6.59 -12.16 1.19
C GLY A 157 7.74 -11.54 0.38
N TYR A 158 8.02 -12.07 -0.79
CA TYR A 158 9.09 -11.58 -1.65
C TYR A 158 8.56 -10.60 -2.70
N TYR A 159 9.04 -9.36 -2.62
CA TYR A 159 8.77 -8.33 -3.62
C TYR A 159 10.02 -8.12 -4.47
N SER A 160 10.08 -8.75 -5.65
CA SER A 160 11.23 -8.66 -6.54
C SER A 160 11.26 -7.36 -7.34
N GLN A 161 12.44 -6.97 -7.80
CA GLN A 161 12.61 -5.80 -8.66
C GLN A 161 12.02 -6.04 -10.07
N ASP A 162 12.09 -7.29 -10.55
CA ASP A 162 11.59 -7.67 -11.88
C ASP A 162 10.05 -7.73 -11.93
N GLY A 163 9.41 -7.70 -10.75
CA GLY A 163 7.96 -7.77 -10.62
C GLY A 163 7.36 -9.14 -10.92
N LEU A 164 6.07 -9.29 -10.69
CA LEU A 164 5.30 -10.43 -11.15
C LEU A 164 4.95 -10.19 -12.63
N GLN A 165 5.15 -11.20 -13.46
CA GLN A 165 4.58 -11.21 -14.79
C GLN A 165 3.11 -11.60 -14.63
N PHE A 166 2.24 -10.63 -14.83
CA PHE A 166 0.81 -10.88 -14.89
C PHE A 166 0.43 -11.28 -16.30
N ASP A 167 -0.60 -12.10 -16.44
CA ASP A 167 -1.30 -12.22 -17.71
C ASP A 167 -1.95 -10.85 -18.01
N GLU A 168 -1.46 -10.21 -19.05
CA GLU A 168 -1.91 -8.87 -19.45
C GLU A 168 -3.36 -8.84 -19.91
N GLN A 169 -3.92 -10.00 -20.31
CA GLN A 169 -5.30 -10.14 -20.76
C GLN A 169 -6.29 -10.39 -19.62
N MET A 170 -5.80 -10.59 -18.38
CA MET A 170 -6.66 -10.68 -17.22
C MET A 170 -7.14 -9.31 -16.77
N LYS A 171 -8.31 -9.27 -16.12
CA LYS A 171 -8.74 -8.08 -15.38
C LYS A 171 -8.04 -8.01 -14.03
N VAL A 172 -7.88 -6.80 -13.52
CA VAL A 172 -7.23 -6.57 -12.23
C VAL A 172 -7.91 -7.35 -11.10
N ILE A 173 -9.23 -7.40 -11.09
CA ILE A 173 -10.00 -8.13 -10.08
C ILE A 173 -9.79 -9.63 -10.18
N ASP A 174 -9.70 -10.18 -11.40
CA ASP A 174 -9.53 -11.62 -11.63
C ASP A 174 -8.16 -12.08 -11.10
N VAL A 175 -7.10 -11.28 -11.28
CA VAL A 175 -5.75 -11.56 -10.73
C VAL A 175 -5.79 -11.74 -9.21
N VAL A 176 -6.62 -10.96 -8.53
CA VAL A 176 -6.76 -11.02 -7.07
C VAL A 176 -7.66 -12.17 -6.65
N GLN A 177 -8.76 -12.42 -7.38
CA GLN A 177 -9.69 -13.51 -7.12
C GLN A 177 -9.05 -14.88 -7.31
N ASP A 178 -8.14 -15.03 -8.27
CA ASP A 178 -7.39 -16.28 -8.48
C ASP A 178 -6.52 -16.68 -7.26
N ILE A 179 -6.14 -15.69 -6.44
CA ILE A 179 -5.38 -15.94 -5.22
C ILE A 179 -6.32 -16.25 -4.05
N ALA A 180 -7.35 -15.42 -3.87
CA ALA A 180 -8.37 -15.62 -2.85
C ALA A 180 -9.63 -14.81 -3.18
N GLU A 181 -10.81 -15.47 -3.09
CA GLU A 181 -12.10 -14.78 -3.21
C GLU A 181 -12.41 -13.91 -1.98
N VAL A 182 -11.97 -14.37 -0.82
CA VAL A 182 -12.16 -13.71 0.48
C VAL A 182 -10.84 -13.69 1.23
N ILE A 183 -10.47 -12.52 1.70
CA ILE A 183 -9.23 -12.27 2.42
C ILE A 183 -9.57 -12.08 3.90
N GLU A 184 -8.99 -12.90 4.77
CA GLU A 184 -9.13 -12.74 6.20
C GLU A 184 -8.08 -11.77 6.74
N LEU A 185 -8.53 -10.67 7.31
CA LEU A 185 -7.65 -9.77 8.03
C LEU A 185 -7.39 -10.29 9.44
N GLY A 186 -6.20 -10.00 9.99
CA GLY A 186 -5.79 -10.44 11.33
C GLY A 186 -6.71 -10.06 12.50
N ASN A 187 -7.77 -9.28 12.26
CA ASN A 187 -8.83 -8.94 13.22
C ASN A 187 -10.11 -9.77 13.04
N GLY A 188 -10.07 -10.83 12.23
CA GLY A 188 -11.24 -11.68 11.90
C GLY A 188 -12.21 -11.05 10.91
N LYS A 189 -11.94 -9.85 10.39
CA LYS A 189 -12.74 -9.25 9.32
C LYS A 189 -12.41 -9.94 8.00
N LYS A 190 -13.45 -10.23 7.23
CA LYS A 190 -13.33 -10.76 5.88
C LYS A 190 -13.54 -9.63 4.87
N LEU A 191 -12.65 -9.52 3.91
CA LEU A 191 -12.78 -8.60 2.79
C LEU A 191 -12.97 -9.38 1.50
N THR A 192 -13.83 -8.89 0.63
CA THR A 192 -13.86 -9.35 -0.76
C THR A 192 -12.64 -8.84 -1.52
N ALA A 193 -12.28 -9.50 -2.62
CA ALA A 193 -11.21 -9.04 -3.52
C ALA A 193 -11.40 -7.57 -3.95
N SER A 194 -12.63 -7.17 -4.25
CA SER A 194 -12.95 -5.78 -4.62
C SER A 194 -12.69 -4.79 -3.48
N GLN A 195 -13.13 -5.11 -2.26
CA GLN A 195 -12.89 -4.27 -1.09
C GLN A 195 -11.38 -4.16 -0.77
N PHE A 196 -10.65 -5.25 -0.91
CA PHE A 196 -9.20 -5.26 -0.72
C PHE A 196 -8.50 -4.37 -1.76
N LEU A 197 -8.85 -4.49 -3.02
CA LEU A 197 -8.32 -3.63 -4.08
C LEU A 197 -8.64 -2.14 -3.86
N GLN A 198 -9.81 -1.81 -3.30
CA GLN A 198 -10.13 -0.42 -2.94
C GLN A 198 -9.17 0.13 -1.89
N HIS A 199 -8.74 -0.67 -0.91
CA HIS A 199 -7.70 -0.25 0.04
C HIS A 199 -6.37 0.09 -0.63
N PHE A 200 -6.09 -0.48 -1.81
CA PHE A 200 -4.92 -0.17 -2.61
C PHE A 200 -5.17 0.87 -3.71
N LEU A 201 -6.24 1.66 -3.57
CA LEU A 201 -6.61 2.76 -4.47
C LEU A 201 -6.95 2.30 -5.90
N PHE A 202 -7.47 1.10 -6.07
CA PHE A 202 -8.08 0.67 -7.32
C PHE A 202 -9.57 1.03 -7.31
N THR A 203 -9.96 1.97 -8.16
CA THR A 203 -11.38 2.33 -8.33
C THR A 203 -12.15 1.16 -8.95
N PRO A 204 -13.48 1.07 -8.78
CA PRO A 204 -14.28 0.02 -9.41
C PRO A 204 -14.04 -0.10 -10.93
N GLU A 205 -13.86 1.02 -11.61
CA GLU A 205 -13.55 1.04 -13.05
C GLU A 205 -12.19 0.40 -13.35
N THR A 206 -11.16 0.75 -12.55
CA THR A 206 -9.82 0.19 -12.71
C THR A 206 -9.79 -1.29 -12.37
N GLN A 207 -10.56 -1.74 -11.37
CA GLN A 207 -10.65 -3.16 -11.01
C GLN A 207 -11.16 -4.04 -12.16
N HIS A 208 -12.07 -3.54 -12.97
CA HIS A 208 -12.62 -4.24 -14.13
C HIS A 208 -11.86 -3.97 -15.44
N SER A 209 -10.79 -3.17 -15.40
CA SER A 209 -9.91 -2.96 -16.54
C SER A 209 -8.89 -4.09 -16.67
N TYR A 210 -8.35 -4.26 -17.88
CA TYR A 210 -7.27 -5.22 -18.13
C TYR A 210 -5.93 -4.75 -17.57
N VAL A 211 -5.08 -5.71 -17.16
CA VAL A 211 -3.76 -5.43 -16.59
C VAL A 211 -2.86 -4.63 -17.53
N TYR A 212 -2.94 -4.87 -18.86
CA TYR A 212 -2.14 -4.12 -19.83
C TYR A 212 -2.44 -2.61 -19.85
N LYS A 213 -3.62 -2.19 -19.39
CA LYS A 213 -4.02 -0.77 -19.32
C LYS A 213 -3.49 -0.05 -18.08
N LEU A 214 -2.96 -0.78 -17.12
CA LEU A 214 -2.44 -0.20 -15.90
C LEU A 214 -1.15 0.58 -16.16
N SER A 215 -1.03 1.73 -15.49
CA SER A 215 0.24 2.45 -15.38
C SER A 215 1.28 1.61 -14.62
N GLY A 216 2.57 1.92 -14.79
CA GLY A 216 3.63 1.22 -14.07
C GLY A 216 3.49 1.27 -12.54
N GLY A 217 2.96 2.37 -12.00
CA GLY A 217 2.67 2.51 -10.57
C GLY A 217 1.51 1.62 -10.11
N GLU A 218 0.46 1.49 -10.91
CA GLU A 218 -0.68 0.61 -10.62
C GLU A 218 -0.28 -0.86 -10.71
N ARG A 219 0.53 -1.25 -11.70
CA ARG A 219 1.08 -2.61 -11.78
C ARG A 219 1.91 -2.97 -10.54
N ARG A 220 2.74 -2.05 -10.04
CA ARG A 220 3.51 -2.26 -8.81
C ARG A 220 2.63 -2.39 -7.58
N ARG A 221 1.56 -1.59 -7.48
CA ARG A 221 0.57 -1.73 -6.40
C ARG A 221 -0.17 -3.07 -6.48
N LEU A 222 -0.59 -3.48 -7.68
CA LEU A 222 -1.21 -4.79 -7.88
C LEU A 222 -0.27 -5.91 -7.46
N TYR A 223 1.01 -5.84 -7.81
CA TYR A 223 2.02 -6.80 -7.37
C TYR A 223 2.13 -6.84 -5.85
N LEU A 224 2.18 -5.67 -5.19
CA LEU A 224 2.19 -5.63 -3.73
C LEU A 224 0.94 -6.29 -3.12
N CYS A 225 -0.24 -6.05 -3.70
CA CYS A 225 -1.48 -6.72 -3.29
C CYS A 225 -1.33 -8.24 -3.35
N THR A 226 -0.83 -8.78 -4.46
CA THR A 226 -0.68 -10.24 -4.62
C THR A 226 0.33 -10.85 -3.65
N VAL A 227 1.44 -10.14 -3.37
CA VAL A 227 2.42 -10.58 -2.36
C VAL A 227 1.79 -10.62 -0.97
N LEU A 228 1.03 -9.60 -0.59
CA LEU A 228 0.38 -9.55 0.72
C LEU A 228 -0.72 -10.58 0.91
N MET A 229 -1.39 -10.99 -0.17
CA MET A 229 -2.46 -11.98 -0.11
C MET A 229 -1.97 -13.42 -0.01
N ARG A 230 -0.76 -13.70 -0.52
CA ARG A 230 -0.18 -15.05 -0.49
C ARG A 230 0.45 -15.41 0.86
N ASN A 231 0.58 -14.44 1.76
CA ASN A 231 1.19 -14.53 3.08
C ASN A 231 0.22 -14.11 4.18
#